data_1af4b7bf59d3be5437bae908d7d1f1d7
#
_entry.id   1af4b7bf59d3be5437bae908d7d1f1d7
#
_cell.length_a   1.000
_cell.length_b   1.000
_cell.length_c   1.000
_cell.angle_alpha   90.00
_cell.angle_beta   90.00
_cell.angle_gamma   90.00
#
_symmetry.space_group_name_H-M   'P 1'
#
loop_
_entity.id
_entity.type
_entity.pdbx_description
1 polymer ?
#
loop_
_entity_poly.entity_id
_entity_poly.type
_entity_poly.pdbx_seq_one_letter_code
_entity_poly.pdbx_strand_id
1 'polypeptide(L)'
;MPAPLQYQGSAPRPPAPGGGIRWSEADCEGVAAPETVGALLRRAIASSPDNPILLAKLAAVQLSRYDFEGAAANLAAALRLQPAQTDLRLRLAGVLNVLRRHEEALELLSSEPLPRRDRALALEETGRLAEAEAEYRAVLREQPGERVACRKLCRMLRRSGRLAELLETCEALHARGVRHTQLISDWGIALALNGHEDAARAILLDPRRVCEVQLPVPEGWDSIEAFNAALAREILANPYPVSDTPTPEAANRGSSRVHHLLAGKAPAMIQALLRTLERLVDAHAPQGVGSFDPWLEARPRAARLQAWGLIQRQTDYEEWHIHRDGWLSGVYYVQVPDSVSAEGEGRGCIEYGPPTAVREALPDLIEVLRCRPREGTLLLAPSHYPHRTIPTMDPTRRISFAFDVVPVEAPAAA
;
A
#
# COMPACT_ATOMS: atom_id res chain seq x y z
N MET A 1 1.58 -30.48 4.69
CA MET A 1 1.93 -29.27 3.92
C MET A 1 3.42 -29.33 3.60
N PRO A 2 3.85 -29.17 2.32
CA PRO A 2 5.28 -29.07 2.02
C PRO A 2 5.91 -27.90 2.79
N ALA A 3 7.19 -28.03 3.10
CA ALA A 3 7.94 -26.95 3.76
C ALA A 3 8.01 -25.74 2.82
N PRO A 4 7.88 -24.49 3.33
CA PRO A 4 7.97 -23.30 2.46
C PRO A 4 9.34 -23.24 1.78
N LEU A 5 9.34 -22.83 0.49
CA LEU A 5 10.57 -22.56 -0.25
C LEU A 5 11.41 -21.53 0.50
N GLN A 6 12.71 -21.81 0.62
CA GLN A 6 13.67 -20.83 1.16
C GLN A 6 14.23 -20.01 0.02
N TYR A 7 14.31 -18.70 0.21
CA TYR A 7 14.99 -17.84 -0.76
C TYR A 7 16.48 -18.19 -0.86
N GLN A 8 16.94 -18.54 -2.06
CA GLN A 8 18.32 -18.98 -2.31
C GLN A 8 19.24 -17.90 -2.86
N GLY A 9 18.86 -16.63 -2.79
CA GLY A 9 19.66 -15.51 -3.27
C GLY A 9 19.90 -15.57 -4.80
N SER A 10 19.33 -14.65 -5.56
CA SER A 10 19.72 -14.48 -6.96
C SER A 10 20.94 -13.56 -7.04
N ALA A 11 21.96 -13.94 -7.82
CA ALA A 11 23.07 -13.04 -8.12
C ALA A 11 22.54 -11.72 -8.74
N PRO A 12 23.15 -10.56 -8.41
CA PRO A 12 22.77 -9.30 -9.03
C PRO A 12 22.85 -9.40 -10.55
N ARG A 13 21.76 -9.04 -11.22
CA ARG A 13 21.67 -9.04 -12.69
C ARG A 13 22.05 -7.66 -13.23
N PRO A 14 22.62 -7.59 -14.43
CA PRO A 14 22.90 -6.30 -15.07
C PRO A 14 21.59 -5.53 -15.31
N PRO A 15 21.64 -4.19 -15.28
CA PRO A 15 20.47 -3.34 -15.46
C PRO A 15 19.79 -3.62 -16.80
N ALA A 16 18.46 -3.53 -16.82
CA ALA A 16 17.65 -3.73 -18.02
C ALA A 16 17.96 -2.67 -19.08
N PRO A 17 17.95 -3.03 -20.37
CA PRO A 17 17.97 -2.05 -21.44
C PRO A 17 16.61 -1.35 -21.52
N GLY A 18 16.52 -0.19 -20.94
CA GLY A 18 15.34 0.68 -20.92
C GLY A 18 15.63 1.84 -20.00
N GLY A 19 15.37 3.07 -20.39
CA GLY A 19 15.67 4.25 -19.59
C GLY A 19 15.20 4.11 -18.15
N GLY A 20 15.98 4.56 -17.18
CA GLY A 20 15.67 4.52 -15.75
C GLY A 20 14.33 5.21 -15.44
N ILE A 21 13.76 4.90 -14.28
CA ILE A 21 12.58 5.58 -13.77
C ILE A 21 12.94 7.06 -13.51
N ARG A 22 12.10 7.98 -13.98
CA ARG A 22 12.20 9.39 -13.57
C ARG A 22 11.67 9.52 -12.15
N TRP A 23 12.54 9.84 -11.21
CA TRP A 23 12.16 9.98 -9.82
C TRP A 23 11.64 11.39 -9.52
N SER A 24 10.51 11.47 -8.84
CA SER A 24 9.99 12.67 -8.19
C SER A 24 10.41 12.64 -6.72
N GLU A 25 10.28 13.78 -6.04
CA GLU A 25 10.55 13.85 -4.60
C GLU A 25 9.79 12.75 -3.83
N ALA A 26 10.50 12.10 -2.91
CA ALA A 26 9.93 11.02 -2.11
C ALA A 26 8.77 11.55 -1.25
N ASP A 27 7.68 10.78 -1.21
CA ASP A 27 6.56 11.04 -0.33
C ASP A 27 6.76 10.24 0.95
N CYS A 28 6.95 10.98 2.02
CA CYS A 28 7.06 10.42 3.37
C CYS A 28 5.78 10.71 4.16
N GLU A 29 4.66 10.48 3.56
CA GLU A 29 3.26 10.72 3.94
C GLU A 29 3.01 11.57 5.20
N GLY A 30 2.12 12.56 5.02
CA GLY A 30 1.39 13.22 6.09
C GLY A 30 1.63 14.73 6.20
N VAL A 31 0.79 15.36 6.99
CA VAL A 31 0.89 16.78 7.31
C VAL A 31 2.02 16.97 8.31
N ALA A 32 3.04 17.75 7.96
CA ALA A 32 4.08 18.14 8.91
C ALA A 32 3.45 18.79 10.15
N ALA A 33 3.78 18.26 11.34
CA ALA A 33 3.26 18.72 12.63
C ALA A 33 1.73 18.83 12.70
N PRO A 34 0.95 17.73 12.49
CA PRO A 34 -0.52 17.79 12.46
C PRO A 34 -1.12 18.34 13.75
N GLU A 35 -0.47 18.16 14.91
CA GLU A 35 -0.89 18.76 16.18
C GLU A 35 -0.83 20.30 16.12
N THR A 36 0.26 20.84 15.61
CA THR A 36 0.47 22.29 15.51
C THR A 36 -0.52 22.89 14.51
N VAL A 37 -0.66 22.29 13.34
CA VAL A 37 -1.60 22.73 12.31
C VAL A 37 -3.04 22.63 12.84
N GLY A 38 -3.40 21.53 13.50
CA GLY A 38 -4.70 21.34 14.11
C GLY A 38 -5.00 22.38 15.21
N ALA A 39 -4.01 22.72 16.06
CA ALA A 39 -4.16 23.74 17.08
C ALA A 39 -4.35 25.13 16.47
N LEU A 40 -3.59 25.49 15.44
CA LEU A 40 -3.74 26.76 14.71
C LEU A 40 -5.13 26.87 14.05
N LEU A 41 -5.59 25.80 13.41
CA LEU A 41 -6.91 25.77 12.78
C LEU A 41 -8.03 25.90 13.82
N ARG A 42 -7.94 25.21 14.98
CA ARG A 42 -8.94 25.38 16.07
C ARG A 42 -8.97 26.80 16.60
N ARG A 43 -7.83 27.48 16.75
CA ARG A 43 -7.78 28.90 17.14
C ARG A 43 -8.41 29.80 16.08
N ALA A 44 -8.13 29.56 14.80
CA ALA A 44 -8.74 30.30 13.69
C ALA A 44 -10.27 30.10 13.64
N ILE A 45 -10.75 28.87 13.86
CA ILE A 45 -12.17 28.55 13.92
C ILE A 45 -12.83 29.25 15.14
N ALA A 46 -12.16 29.32 16.29
CA ALA A 46 -12.69 30.03 17.44
C ALA A 46 -12.93 31.53 17.15
N SER A 47 -12.12 32.12 16.25
CA SER A 47 -12.30 33.52 15.80
C SER A 47 -13.24 33.65 14.60
N SER A 48 -13.51 32.58 13.87
CA SER A 48 -14.39 32.55 12.69
C SER A 48 -15.10 31.20 12.59
N PRO A 49 -16.08 30.93 13.47
CA PRO A 49 -16.72 29.61 13.61
C PRO A 49 -17.51 29.19 12.36
N ASP A 50 -18.02 30.14 11.61
CA ASP A 50 -18.82 29.90 10.41
C ASP A 50 -17.99 29.94 9.12
N ASN A 51 -16.68 29.56 9.20
CA ASN A 51 -15.82 29.49 8.05
C ASN A 51 -15.70 28.04 7.55
N PRO A 52 -16.38 27.66 6.45
CA PRO A 52 -16.39 26.28 5.97
C PRO A 52 -15.03 25.80 5.48
N ILE A 53 -14.15 26.71 5.01
CA ILE A 53 -12.81 26.36 4.54
C ILE A 53 -11.93 25.92 5.73
N LEU A 54 -12.01 26.62 6.86
CA LEU A 54 -11.25 26.26 8.06
C LEU A 54 -11.72 24.92 8.62
N LEU A 55 -13.04 24.69 8.66
CA LEU A 55 -13.63 23.43 9.08
C LEU A 55 -13.18 22.28 8.20
N ALA A 56 -13.22 22.46 6.87
CA ALA A 56 -12.77 21.43 5.92
C ALA A 56 -11.26 21.15 6.01
N LYS A 57 -10.44 22.16 6.28
CA LYS A 57 -9.00 21.98 6.54
C LYS A 57 -8.73 21.24 7.84
N LEU A 58 -9.48 21.55 8.92
CA LEU A 58 -9.36 20.84 10.19
C LEU A 58 -9.75 19.36 10.02
N ALA A 59 -10.83 19.09 9.27
CA ALA A 59 -11.22 17.72 8.94
C ALA A 59 -10.12 16.97 8.20
N ALA A 60 -9.41 17.59 7.26
CA ALA A 60 -8.28 16.97 6.56
C ALA A 60 -7.13 16.60 7.52
N VAL A 61 -6.81 17.47 8.48
CA VAL A 61 -5.82 17.18 9.54
C VAL A 61 -6.29 16.03 10.43
N GLN A 62 -7.59 16.00 10.78
CA GLN A 62 -8.14 14.92 11.60
C GLN A 62 -8.11 13.59 10.86
N LEU A 63 -8.41 13.56 9.56
CA LEU A 63 -8.30 12.35 8.73
C LEU A 63 -6.87 11.81 8.70
N SER A 64 -5.86 12.67 8.60
CA SER A 64 -4.46 12.25 8.65
C SER A 64 -4.05 11.65 10.00
N ARG A 65 -4.87 11.80 11.03
CA ARG A 65 -4.70 11.25 12.38
C ARG A 65 -5.70 10.15 12.73
N TYR A 66 -6.46 9.67 11.75
CA TYR A 66 -7.53 8.68 11.96
C TYR A 66 -8.66 9.14 12.91
N ASP A 67 -8.79 10.46 13.15
CA ASP A 67 -9.93 11.04 13.88
C ASP A 67 -11.12 11.22 12.93
N PHE A 68 -11.74 10.10 12.57
CA PHE A 68 -12.84 10.08 11.60
C PHE A 68 -14.11 10.74 12.13
N GLU A 69 -14.40 10.62 13.44
CA GLU A 69 -15.58 11.26 14.03
C GLU A 69 -15.44 12.79 14.05
N GLY A 70 -14.29 13.30 14.47
CA GLY A 70 -14.01 14.72 14.41
C GLY A 70 -14.05 15.27 12.99
N ALA A 71 -13.51 14.52 12.02
CA ALA A 71 -13.55 14.90 10.62
C ALA A 71 -14.99 14.94 10.08
N ALA A 72 -15.82 13.94 10.42
CA ALA A 72 -17.23 13.92 10.03
C ALA A 72 -17.99 15.11 10.60
N ALA A 73 -17.79 15.44 11.88
CA ALA A 73 -18.43 16.58 12.53
C ALA A 73 -18.07 17.91 11.84
N ASN A 74 -16.79 18.13 11.53
CA ASN A 74 -16.34 19.35 10.86
C ASN A 74 -16.79 19.43 9.39
N LEU A 75 -16.80 18.33 8.65
CA LEU A 75 -17.33 18.27 7.29
C LEU A 75 -18.84 18.52 7.26
N ALA A 76 -19.59 17.96 8.20
CA ALA A 76 -21.03 18.21 8.34
C ALA A 76 -21.31 19.68 8.67
N ALA A 77 -20.51 20.29 9.54
CA ALA A 77 -20.62 21.73 9.84
C ALA A 77 -20.31 22.58 8.60
N ALA A 78 -19.25 22.28 7.88
CA ALA A 78 -18.91 22.98 6.64
C ALA A 78 -20.00 22.83 5.57
N LEU A 79 -20.60 21.63 5.43
CA LEU A 79 -21.67 21.37 4.47
C LEU A 79 -22.96 22.11 4.82
N ARG A 80 -23.28 22.25 6.11
CA ARG A 80 -24.45 23.10 6.53
C ARG A 80 -24.29 24.56 6.12
N LEU A 81 -23.05 25.08 6.14
CA LEU A 81 -22.74 26.44 5.72
C LEU A 81 -22.73 26.58 4.19
N GLN A 82 -22.40 25.52 3.48
CA GLN A 82 -22.34 25.49 2.01
C GLN A 82 -23.01 24.22 1.44
N PRO A 83 -24.35 24.10 1.48
CA PRO A 83 -25.09 22.90 1.11
C PRO A 83 -24.89 22.48 -0.37
N ALA A 84 -24.61 23.43 -1.26
CA ALA A 84 -24.39 23.17 -2.68
C ALA A 84 -22.98 22.62 -3.01
N GLN A 85 -22.08 22.56 -2.03
CA GLN A 85 -20.70 22.11 -2.27
C GLN A 85 -20.62 20.58 -2.38
N THR A 86 -20.57 20.07 -3.61
CA THR A 86 -20.46 18.65 -3.91
C THR A 86 -19.20 18.01 -3.30
N ASP A 87 -18.06 18.70 -3.30
CA ASP A 87 -16.82 18.18 -2.71
C ASP A 87 -16.99 17.88 -1.20
N LEU A 88 -17.57 18.78 -0.44
CA LEU A 88 -17.82 18.56 1.00
C LEU A 88 -18.74 17.37 1.23
N ARG A 89 -19.79 17.23 0.41
CA ARG A 89 -20.76 16.13 0.47
C ARG A 89 -20.07 14.79 0.20
N LEU A 90 -19.26 14.70 -0.86
CA LEU A 90 -18.51 13.48 -1.22
C LEU A 90 -17.50 13.10 -0.13
N ARG A 91 -16.78 14.07 0.41
CA ARG A 91 -15.81 13.83 1.49
C ARG A 91 -16.51 13.34 2.75
N LEU A 92 -17.64 13.96 3.15
CA LEU A 92 -18.43 13.52 4.30
C LEU A 92 -18.96 12.10 4.10
N ALA A 93 -19.52 11.78 2.92
CA ALA A 93 -20.00 10.44 2.62
C ALA A 93 -18.88 9.38 2.68
N GLY A 94 -17.69 9.71 2.19
CA GLY A 94 -16.52 8.83 2.30
C GLY A 94 -16.14 8.55 3.77
N VAL A 95 -16.14 9.57 4.62
CA VAL A 95 -15.87 9.44 6.06
C VAL A 95 -16.96 8.64 6.77
N LEU A 96 -18.24 8.88 6.45
CA LEU A 96 -19.35 8.11 7.00
C LEU A 96 -19.26 6.62 6.64
N ASN A 97 -18.83 6.29 5.43
CA ASN A 97 -18.58 4.90 5.04
C ASN A 97 -17.47 4.25 5.89
N VAL A 98 -16.40 4.97 6.20
CA VAL A 98 -15.35 4.48 7.12
C VAL A 98 -15.91 4.27 8.52
N LEU A 99 -16.78 5.15 8.99
CA LEU A 99 -17.48 5.05 10.29
C LEU A 99 -18.62 4.02 10.29
N ARG A 100 -18.86 3.32 9.18
CA ARG A 100 -19.96 2.36 8.98
C ARG A 100 -21.36 2.96 9.09
N ARG A 101 -21.48 4.28 8.90
CA ARG A 101 -22.74 5.05 8.86
C ARG A 101 -23.26 5.11 7.42
N HIS A 102 -23.51 3.93 6.83
CA HIS A 102 -23.73 3.77 5.38
C HIS A 102 -25.04 4.38 4.90
N GLU A 103 -26.11 4.31 5.70
CA GLU A 103 -27.40 4.91 5.34
C GLU A 103 -27.30 6.44 5.23
N GLU A 104 -26.60 7.10 6.16
CA GLU A 104 -26.36 8.53 6.10
C GLU A 104 -25.51 8.92 4.87
N ALA A 105 -24.54 8.09 4.52
CA ALA A 105 -23.78 8.28 3.29
C ALA A 105 -24.66 8.17 2.04
N LEU A 106 -25.59 7.20 2.01
CA LEU A 106 -26.55 7.06 0.91
C LEU A 106 -27.50 8.25 0.78
N GLU A 107 -28.01 8.77 1.89
CA GLU A 107 -28.86 9.97 1.90
C GLU A 107 -28.12 11.16 1.27
N LEU A 108 -26.86 11.39 1.66
CA LEU A 108 -26.04 12.47 1.11
C LEU A 108 -25.77 12.31 -0.39
N LEU A 109 -25.67 11.07 -0.89
CA LEU A 109 -25.31 10.76 -2.29
C LEU A 109 -26.52 10.50 -3.18
N SER A 110 -27.75 10.51 -2.63
CA SER A 110 -28.98 10.18 -3.35
C SER A 110 -29.27 11.14 -4.53
N SER A 111 -28.87 12.39 -4.42
CA SER A 111 -29.08 13.43 -5.43
C SER A 111 -27.95 13.57 -6.45
N GLU A 112 -26.88 12.76 -6.34
CA GLU A 112 -25.74 12.86 -7.22
C GLU A 112 -26.04 12.19 -8.57
N PRO A 113 -25.89 12.90 -9.69
CA PRO A 113 -26.31 12.39 -11.02
C PRO A 113 -25.34 11.37 -11.63
N LEU A 114 -24.10 11.32 -11.13
CA LEU A 114 -23.04 10.48 -11.70
C LEU A 114 -22.79 9.24 -10.84
N PRO A 115 -22.30 8.13 -11.45
CA PRO A 115 -21.86 6.97 -10.71
C PRO A 115 -20.80 7.35 -9.67
N ARG A 116 -20.98 6.88 -8.44
CA ARG A 116 -20.09 7.25 -7.34
C ARG A 116 -19.62 6.02 -6.62
N ARG A 117 -18.28 5.89 -6.51
CA ARG A 117 -17.65 4.83 -5.74
C ARG A 117 -18.20 4.76 -4.30
N ASP A 118 -18.36 5.92 -3.65
CA ASP A 118 -18.81 5.96 -2.25
C ASP A 118 -20.27 5.55 -2.10
N ARG A 119 -21.11 5.83 -3.12
CA ARG A 119 -22.49 5.31 -3.19
C ARG A 119 -22.50 3.79 -3.38
N ALA A 120 -21.67 3.28 -4.26
CA ALA A 120 -21.53 1.84 -4.47
C ALA A 120 -21.09 1.10 -3.19
N LEU A 121 -20.12 1.69 -2.45
CA LEU A 121 -19.68 1.16 -1.16
C LEU A 121 -20.81 1.10 -0.14
N ALA A 122 -21.57 2.18 0.02
CA ALA A 122 -22.69 2.22 0.96
C ALA A 122 -23.82 1.25 0.55
N LEU A 123 -24.11 1.11 -0.73
CA LEU A 123 -25.07 0.12 -1.24
C LEU A 123 -24.61 -1.32 -0.94
N GLU A 124 -23.34 -1.63 -1.13
CA GLU A 124 -22.78 -2.95 -0.80
C GLU A 124 -22.92 -3.27 0.70
N GLU A 125 -22.56 -2.33 1.56
CA GLU A 125 -22.57 -2.53 3.02
C GLU A 125 -23.99 -2.56 3.60
N THR A 126 -24.97 -1.97 2.92
CA THR A 126 -26.41 -2.07 3.26
C THR A 126 -27.11 -3.27 2.61
N GLY A 127 -26.35 -4.15 1.93
CA GLY A 127 -26.86 -5.37 1.34
C GLY A 127 -27.58 -5.20 -0.02
N ARG A 128 -27.59 -4.00 -0.58
CA ARG A 128 -28.18 -3.69 -1.91
C ARG A 128 -27.21 -4.07 -3.04
N LEU A 129 -26.84 -5.37 -3.09
CA LEU A 129 -25.71 -5.86 -3.89
C LEU A 129 -25.89 -5.65 -5.40
N ALA A 130 -27.07 -5.84 -5.95
CA ALA A 130 -27.30 -5.63 -7.38
C ALA A 130 -27.14 -4.17 -7.79
N GLU A 131 -27.55 -3.22 -6.95
CA GLU A 131 -27.39 -1.81 -7.20
C GLU A 131 -25.91 -1.40 -7.02
N ALA A 132 -25.23 -1.93 -6.00
CA ALA A 132 -23.80 -1.71 -5.80
C ALA A 132 -22.99 -2.18 -7.01
N GLU A 133 -23.28 -3.37 -7.54
CA GLU A 133 -22.63 -3.90 -8.74
C GLU A 133 -22.85 -3.00 -9.96
N ALA A 134 -24.08 -2.55 -10.20
CA ALA A 134 -24.41 -1.63 -11.29
C ALA A 134 -23.61 -0.32 -11.19
N GLU A 135 -23.49 0.22 -9.98
CA GLU A 135 -22.68 1.43 -9.71
C GLU A 135 -21.17 1.18 -9.95
N TYR A 136 -20.60 0.09 -9.44
CA TYR A 136 -19.18 -0.22 -9.68
C TYR A 136 -18.90 -0.37 -11.17
N ARG A 137 -19.76 -1.04 -11.92
CA ARG A 137 -19.64 -1.15 -13.37
C ARG A 137 -19.74 0.22 -14.05
N ALA A 138 -20.62 1.09 -13.60
CA ALA A 138 -20.78 2.43 -14.12
C ALA A 138 -19.53 3.28 -13.82
N VAL A 139 -18.99 3.22 -12.61
CA VAL A 139 -17.73 3.88 -12.24
C VAL A 139 -16.59 3.42 -13.16
N LEU A 140 -16.44 2.10 -13.39
CA LEU A 140 -15.38 1.56 -14.24
C LEU A 140 -15.59 1.83 -15.74
N ARG A 141 -16.82 2.09 -16.20
CA ARG A 141 -17.04 2.59 -17.57
C ARG A 141 -16.50 4.01 -17.76
N GLU A 142 -16.68 4.87 -16.78
CA GLU A 142 -16.20 6.26 -16.82
C GLU A 142 -14.73 6.39 -16.46
N GLN A 143 -14.30 5.67 -15.43
CA GLN A 143 -12.96 5.69 -14.84
C GLN A 143 -12.42 4.26 -14.72
N PRO A 144 -11.91 3.67 -15.81
CA PRO A 144 -11.45 2.27 -15.83
C PRO A 144 -10.38 1.96 -14.80
N GLY A 145 -9.55 2.95 -14.46
CA GLY A 145 -8.46 2.83 -13.48
C GLY A 145 -8.89 3.05 -12.02
N GLU A 146 -10.20 3.17 -11.72
CA GLU A 146 -10.64 3.34 -10.33
C GLU A 146 -10.46 2.03 -9.54
N ARG A 147 -9.47 2.04 -8.63
CA ARG A 147 -8.95 0.82 -7.96
C ARG A 147 -9.95 0.19 -7.00
N VAL A 148 -10.72 1.01 -6.28
CA VAL A 148 -11.68 0.49 -5.30
C VAL A 148 -12.85 -0.19 -6.00
N ALA A 149 -13.39 0.42 -7.07
CA ALA A 149 -14.47 -0.18 -7.85
C ALA A 149 -14.00 -1.48 -8.52
N CYS A 150 -12.77 -1.50 -9.08
CA CYS A 150 -12.17 -2.71 -9.65
C CYS A 150 -12.13 -3.83 -8.60
N ARG A 151 -11.51 -3.60 -7.45
CA ARG A 151 -11.39 -4.58 -6.36
C ARG A 151 -12.75 -5.07 -5.86
N LYS A 152 -13.69 -4.15 -5.66
CA LYS A 152 -15.02 -4.46 -5.12
C LYS A 152 -15.84 -5.29 -6.12
N LEU A 153 -15.85 -4.89 -7.39
CA LEU A 153 -16.52 -5.65 -8.45
C LEU A 153 -15.91 -7.06 -8.61
N CYS A 154 -14.58 -7.17 -8.69
CA CYS A 154 -13.89 -8.46 -8.78
C CYS A 154 -14.23 -9.35 -7.57
N ARG A 155 -14.24 -8.80 -6.35
CA ARG A 155 -14.64 -9.52 -5.15
C ARG A 155 -16.09 -9.99 -5.19
N MET A 156 -17.02 -9.16 -5.69
CA MET A 156 -18.44 -9.52 -5.83
C MET A 156 -18.63 -10.66 -6.83
N LEU A 157 -18.01 -10.56 -8.02
CA LEU A 157 -18.06 -11.62 -9.04
C LEU A 157 -17.51 -12.95 -8.52
N ARG A 158 -16.37 -12.90 -7.83
CA ARG A 158 -15.78 -14.09 -7.22
C ARG A 158 -16.68 -14.71 -6.16
N ARG A 159 -17.25 -13.91 -5.24
CA ARG A 159 -18.14 -14.41 -4.17
C ARG A 159 -19.44 -14.99 -4.70
N SER A 160 -19.93 -14.50 -5.82
CA SER A 160 -21.12 -15.02 -6.49
C SER A 160 -20.84 -16.20 -7.45
N GLY A 161 -19.58 -16.69 -7.51
CA GLY A 161 -19.18 -17.79 -8.38
C GLY A 161 -19.15 -17.46 -9.87
N ARG A 162 -19.24 -16.19 -10.25
CA ARG A 162 -19.20 -15.70 -11.65
C ARG A 162 -17.77 -15.59 -12.13
N LEU A 163 -17.04 -16.72 -12.13
CA LEU A 163 -15.59 -16.74 -12.35
C LEU A 163 -15.18 -16.39 -13.78
N ALA A 164 -15.94 -16.87 -14.78
CA ALA A 164 -15.68 -16.51 -16.18
C ALA A 164 -15.81 -15.00 -16.40
N GLU A 165 -16.88 -14.39 -15.88
CA GLU A 165 -17.10 -12.96 -15.98
C GLU A 165 -16.05 -12.12 -15.19
N LEU A 166 -15.54 -12.67 -14.09
CA LEU A 166 -14.41 -12.08 -13.38
C LEU A 166 -13.17 -11.99 -14.31
N LEU A 167 -12.85 -13.08 -15.01
CA LEU A 167 -11.73 -13.12 -15.95
C LEU A 167 -11.94 -12.12 -17.09
N GLU A 168 -13.10 -12.16 -17.75
CA GLU A 168 -13.48 -11.23 -18.82
C GLU A 168 -13.39 -9.75 -18.36
N THR A 169 -13.82 -9.47 -17.12
CA THR A 169 -13.75 -8.11 -16.55
C THR A 169 -12.30 -7.65 -16.40
N CYS A 170 -11.40 -8.50 -15.91
CA CYS A 170 -9.98 -8.17 -15.76
C CYS A 170 -9.32 -7.94 -17.13
N GLU A 171 -9.60 -8.81 -18.11
CA GLU A 171 -9.07 -8.69 -19.48
C GLU A 171 -9.58 -7.41 -20.18
N ALA A 172 -10.85 -7.11 -20.05
CA ALA A 172 -11.45 -5.91 -20.61
C ALA A 172 -10.86 -4.61 -20.03
N LEU A 173 -10.63 -4.58 -18.70
CA LEU A 173 -9.97 -3.43 -18.07
C LEU A 173 -8.51 -3.30 -18.51
N HIS A 174 -7.78 -4.41 -18.61
CA HIS A 174 -6.41 -4.40 -19.12
C HIS A 174 -6.34 -3.93 -20.57
N ALA A 175 -7.25 -4.40 -21.45
CA ALA A 175 -7.34 -3.97 -22.84
C ALA A 175 -7.63 -2.46 -22.97
N ARG A 176 -8.29 -1.85 -21.97
CA ARG A 176 -8.53 -0.41 -21.87
C ARG A 176 -7.35 0.38 -21.26
N GLY A 177 -6.20 -0.26 -21.08
CA GLY A 177 -4.98 0.38 -20.61
C GLY A 177 -4.82 0.46 -19.09
N VAL A 178 -5.67 -0.20 -18.30
CA VAL A 178 -5.51 -0.25 -16.84
C VAL A 178 -4.30 -1.10 -16.48
N ARG A 179 -3.41 -0.54 -15.66
CA ARG A 179 -2.10 -1.14 -15.32
C ARG A 179 -1.77 -1.06 -13.82
N HIS A 180 -2.77 -0.94 -12.96
CA HIS A 180 -2.49 -0.84 -11.52
C HIS A 180 -2.43 -2.23 -10.84
N THR A 181 -1.70 -2.29 -9.75
CA THR A 181 -1.42 -3.48 -8.94
C THR A 181 -2.67 -4.26 -8.54
N GLN A 182 -3.76 -3.58 -8.19
CA GLN A 182 -5.01 -4.25 -7.82
C GLN A 182 -5.58 -5.10 -8.96
N LEU A 183 -5.58 -4.58 -10.21
CA LEU A 183 -6.05 -5.34 -11.37
C LEU A 183 -5.17 -6.57 -11.62
N ILE A 184 -3.84 -6.41 -11.52
CA ILE A 184 -2.90 -7.52 -11.72
C ILE A 184 -3.16 -8.64 -10.71
N SER A 185 -3.36 -8.29 -9.43
CA SER A 185 -3.70 -9.26 -8.38
C SER A 185 -5.04 -9.96 -8.66
N ASP A 186 -6.10 -9.21 -8.96
CA ASP A 186 -7.42 -9.76 -9.24
C ASP A 186 -7.42 -10.64 -10.50
N TRP A 187 -6.63 -10.28 -11.52
CA TRP A 187 -6.47 -11.06 -12.74
C TRP A 187 -5.77 -12.40 -12.47
N GLY A 188 -4.69 -12.40 -11.70
CA GLY A 188 -4.02 -13.65 -11.28
C GLY A 188 -4.98 -14.57 -10.51
N ILE A 189 -5.82 -14.01 -9.63
CA ILE A 189 -6.87 -14.77 -8.93
C ILE A 189 -7.90 -15.33 -9.93
N ALA A 190 -8.34 -14.51 -10.89
CA ALA A 190 -9.30 -14.93 -11.90
C ALA A 190 -8.77 -16.09 -12.75
N LEU A 191 -7.52 -16.01 -13.20
CA LEU A 191 -6.84 -17.07 -13.95
C LEU A 191 -6.78 -18.37 -13.14
N ALA A 192 -6.35 -18.30 -11.89
CA ALA A 192 -6.26 -19.46 -11.01
C ALA A 192 -7.61 -20.17 -10.87
N LEU A 193 -8.66 -19.41 -10.55
CA LEU A 193 -9.99 -19.95 -10.32
C LEU A 193 -10.70 -20.42 -11.60
N ASN A 194 -10.23 -20.04 -12.78
CA ASN A 194 -10.69 -20.56 -14.08
C ASN A 194 -9.81 -21.68 -14.64
N GLY A 195 -8.85 -22.22 -13.86
CA GLY A 195 -8.02 -23.36 -14.26
C GLY A 195 -6.81 -22.99 -15.15
N HIS A 196 -6.49 -21.72 -15.31
CA HIS A 196 -5.30 -21.26 -16.05
C HIS A 196 -4.07 -21.20 -15.12
N GLU A 197 -3.70 -22.34 -14.55
CA GLU A 197 -2.74 -22.45 -13.45
C GLU A 197 -1.36 -21.86 -13.78
N ASP A 198 -0.79 -22.15 -14.95
CA ASP A 198 0.56 -21.68 -15.31
C ASP A 198 0.59 -20.14 -15.45
N ALA A 199 -0.42 -19.58 -16.07
CA ALA A 199 -0.57 -18.12 -16.17
C ALA A 199 -0.78 -17.48 -14.79
N ALA A 200 -1.56 -18.13 -13.93
CA ALA A 200 -1.79 -17.68 -12.56
C ALA A 200 -0.50 -17.70 -11.73
N ARG A 201 0.29 -18.80 -11.79
CA ARG A 201 1.60 -18.89 -11.11
C ARG A 201 2.55 -17.79 -11.57
N ALA A 202 2.62 -17.54 -12.88
CA ALA A 202 3.48 -16.49 -13.45
C ALA A 202 3.16 -15.09 -12.94
N ILE A 203 1.86 -14.81 -12.66
CA ILE A 203 1.42 -13.51 -12.14
C ILE A 203 1.51 -13.47 -10.61
N LEU A 204 0.94 -14.45 -9.91
CA LEU A 204 0.69 -14.37 -8.47
C LEU A 204 1.95 -14.51 -7.63
N LEU A 205 2.88 -15.36 -8.02
CA LEU A 205 4.19 -15.49 -7.36
C LEU A 205 5.20 -16.20 -8.24
N ASP A 206 6.12 -15.46 -8.83
CA ASP A 206 7.35 -15.98 -9.41
C ASP A 206 8.51 -15.67 -8.45
N PRO A 207 9.11 -16.67 -7.79
CA PRO A 207 10.22 -16.46 -6.84
C PRO A 207 11.40 -15.70 -7.46
N ARG A 208 11.61 -15.77 -8.77
CA ARG A 208 12.69 -15.08 -9.47
C ARG A 208 12.52 -13.56 -9.51
N ARG A 209 11.32 -13.07 -9.20
CA ARG A 209 11.02 -11.64 -9.11
C ARG A 209 11.19 -11.08 -7.69
N VAL A 210 11.44 -11.93 -6.72
CA VAL A 210 11.84 -11.50 -5.38
C VAL A 210 13.36 -11.37 -5.39
N CYS A 211 13.87 -10.17 -5.14
CA CYS A 211 15.29 -9.85 -5.26
C CYS A 211 15.82 -9.32 -3.93
N GLU A 212 16.89 -9.93 -3.43
CA GLU A 212 17.64 -9.47 -2.26
C GLU A 212 18.92 -8.79 -2.72
N VAL A 213 19.14 -7.57 -2.24
CA VAL A 213 20.27 -6.71 -2.59
C VAL A 213 20.97 -6.25 -1.31
N GLN A 214 22.29 -6.46 -1.22
CA GLN A 214 23.08 -5.87 -0.16
C GLN A 214 23.22 -4.36 -0.39
N LEU A 215 22.88 -3.53 0.60
CA LEU A 215 23.10 -2.09 0.52
C LEU A 215 24.61 -1.81 0.49
N PRO A 216 25.11 -1.04 -0.47
CA PRO A 216 26.50 -0.59 -0.42
C PRO A 216 26.69 0.35 0.77
N VAL A 217 27.87 0.32 1.37
CA VAL A 217 28.21 1.27 2.46
C VAL A 217 28.06 2.69 1.92
N PRO A 218 27.18 3.53 2.50
CA PRO A 218 27.01 4.90 2.02
C PRO A 218 28.28 5.74 2.21
N GLU A 219 28.48 6.70 1.32
CA GLU A 219 29.62 7.60 1.39
C GLU A 219 29.71 8.31 2.74
N GLY A 220 30.93 8.37 3.30
CA GLY A 220 31.20 8.97 4.61
C GLY A 220 30.97 8.04 5.81
N TRP A 221 30.69 6.74 5.57
CA TRP A 221 30.53 5.74 6.61
C TRP A 221 31.59 4.64 6.51
N ASP A 222 32.06 4.17 7.67
CA ASP A 222 33.08 3.12 7.74
C ASP A 222 32.51 1.73 7.48
N SER A 223 31.22 1.53 7.82
CA SER A 223 30.53 0.24 7.64
C SER A 223 29.02 0.43 7.54
N ILE A 224 28.33 -0.62 7.05
CA ILE A 224 26.87 -0.64 6.97
C ILE A 224 26.23 -0.71 8.39
N GLU A 225 26.90 -1.36 9.33
CA GLU A 225 26.45 -1.47 10.73
C GLU A 225 26.48 -0.09 11.40
N ALA A 226 27.55 0.70 11.19
CA ALA A 226 27.64 2.05 11.71
C ALA A 226 26.56 2.97 11.13
N PHE A 227 26.31 2.88 9.81
CA PHE A 227 25.22 3.57 9.14
C PHE A 227 23.86 3.16 9.71
N ASN A 228 23.59 1.85 9.82
CA ASN A 228 22.32 1.32 10.32
C ASN A 228 22.07 1.73 11.76
N ALA A 229 23.08 1.72 12.61
CA ALA A 229 22.94 2.18 13.99
C ALA A 229 22.57 3.67 14.07
N ALA A 230 23.09 4.51 13.17
CA ALA A 230 22.70 5.91 13.09
C ALA A 230 21.29 6.09 12.53
N LEU A 231 20.93 5.36 11.48
CA LEU A 231 19.60 5.36 10.88
C LEU A 231 18.54 4.88 11.86
N ALA A 232 18.79 3.82 12.62
CA ALA A 232 17.89 3.34 13.66
C ALA A 232 17.62 4.41 14.72
N ARG A 233 18.67 5.14 15.18
CA ARG A 233 18.49 6.25 16.11
C ARG A 233 17.66 7.39 15.51
N GLU A 234 17.85 7.71 14.23
CA GLU A 234 17.09 8.75 13.54
C GLU A 234 15.61 8.37 13.41
N ILE A 235 15.31 7.12 13.05
CA ILE A 235 13.92 6.60 12.98
C ILE A 235 13.25 6.62 14.36
N LEU A 236 13.98 6.15 15.40
CA LEU A 236 13.44 6.09 16.77
C LEU A 236 13.26 7.47 17.40
N ALA A 237 14.06 8.47 17.00
CA ALA A 237 13.95 9.84 17.46
C ALA A 237 12.87 10.66 16.74
N ASN A 238 12.20 10.09 15.74
CA ASN A 238 11.14 10.79 15.03
C ASN A 238 9.99 11.15 16.00
N PRO A 239 9.56 12.41 16.06
CA PRO A 239 8.57 12.87 17.03
C PRO A 239 7.14 12.42 16.72
N TYR A 240 6.91 11.76 15.58
CA TYR A 240 5.58 11.40 15.09
C TYR A 240 5.42 9.90 14.79
N PRO A 241 5.75 8.99 15.73
CA PRO A 241 5.38 7.60 15.55
C PRO A 241 3.86 7.47 15.64
N VAL A 242 3.26 6.83 14.65
CA VAL A 242 1.84 6.48 14.68
C VAL A 242 1.75 4.99 15.04
N SER A 243 1.15 4.71 16.18
CA SER A 243 0.64 3.36 16.43
C SER A 243 -0.61 3.22 15.60
N ASP A 244 -0.57 2.39 14.57
CA ASP A 244 -1.76 2.16 13.75
C ASP A 244 -2.89 1.67 14.67
N THR A 245 -4.00 2.40 14.67
CA THR A 245 -5.23 1.88 15.25
C THR A 245 -5.62 0.67 14.40
N PRO A 246 -5.65 -0.55 14.95
CA PRO A 246 -5.98 -1.73 14.17
C PRO A 246 -7.42 -1.59 13.68
N THR A 247 -7.58 -1.27 12.42
CA THR A 247 -8.87 -1.50 11.76
C THR A 247 -8.93 -2.98 11.38
N PRO A 248 -10.13 -3.60 11.32
CA PRO A 248 -10.24 -4.99 10.91
C PRO A 248 -9.58 -5.31 9.55
N GLU A 249 -9.41 -4.30 8.70
CA GLU A 249 -8.84 -4.39 7.36
C GLU A 249 -7.34 -4.05 7.30
N ALA A 250 -6.76 -3.50 8.39
CA ALA A 250 -5.33 -3.20 8.44
C ALA A 250 -4.52 -4.50 8.58
N ALA A 251 -3.42 -4.59 7.84
CA ALA A 251 -2.50 -5.73 7.96
C ALA A 251 -1.70 -5.67 9.25
N ASN A 252 -1.45 -4.48 9.76
CA ASN A 252 -0.61 -4.24 10.93
C ASN A 252 -1.23 -4.79 12.23
N ARG A 253 -0.43 -5.51 13.00
CA ARG A 253 -0.77 -6.03 14.32
C ARG A 253 0.33 -5.62 15.31
N GLY A 254 0.12 -4.49 15.97
CA GLY A 254 0.98 -3.98 17.03
C GLY A 254 2.16 -3.11 16.60
N SER A 255 2.61 -3.18 15.35
CA SER A 255 3.78 -2.42 14.89
C SER A 255 3.53 -0.91 14.94
N SER A 256 4.57 -0.13 15.24
CA SER A 256 4.54 1.32 15.12
C SER A 256 5.09 1.75 13.76
N ARG A 257 4.37 2.60 13.07
CA ARG A 257 4.81 3.19 11.79
C ARG A 257 5.29 4.63 11.99
N VAL A 258 6.31 5.00 11.26
CA VAL A 258 6.83 6.37 11.19
C VAL A 258 6.64 6.86 9.76
N HIS A 259 5.53 7.57 9.53
CA HIS A 259 5.19 8.08 8.19
C HIS A 259 5.92 9.38 7.84
N HIS A 260 6.11 10.25 8.82
CA HIS A 260 6.78 11.55 8.61
C HIS A 260 8.30 11.44 8.73
N LEU A 261 8.91 10.63 7.89
CA LEU A 261 10.34 10.34 7.98
C LEU A 261 11.23 11.59 7.79
N LEU A 262 10.76 12.59 7.07
CA LEU A 262 11.48 13.85 6.85
C LEU A 262 11.06 14.98 7.83
N ALA A 263 10.25 14.67 8.84
CA ALA A 263 9.86 15.64 9.86
C ALA A 263 11.02 15.89 10.85
N GLY A 264 11.24 17.14 11.21
CA GLY A 264 12.25 17.53 12.17
C GLY A 264 13.51 18.14 11.56
N LYS A 265 14.64 18.06 12.26
CA LYS A 265 15.92 18.60 11.79
C LYS A 265 16.50 17.65 10.73
N ALA A 266 16.39 18.06 9.48
CA ALA A 266 17.05 17.48 8.30
C ALA A 266 17.58 16.03 8.49
N PRO A 267 16.74 14.99 8.39
CA PRO A 267 17.13 13.61 8.68
C PRO A 267 18.09 13.10 7.59
N ALA A 268 19.37 13.36 7.79
CA ALA A 268 20.42 13.14 6.79
C ALA A 268 20.54 11.68 6.37
N MET A 269 20.35 10.76 7.32
CA MET A 269 20.46 9.32 7.06
C MET A 269 19.31 8.83 6.18
N ILE A 270 18.09 9.29 6.48
CA ILE A 270 16.90 8.95 5.69
C ILE A 270 17.02 9.48 4.27
N GLN A 271 17.48 10.73 4.09
CA GLN A 271 17.71 11.28 2.76
C GLN A 271 18.79 10.53 1.97
N ALA A 272 19.90 10.14 2.63
CA ALA A 272 20.95 9.34 2.01
C ALA A 272 20.42 7.96 1.59
N LEU A 273 19.62 7.33 2.45
CA LEU A 273 18.97 6.04 2.14
C LEU A 273 18.03 6.17 0.95
N LEU A 274 17.11 7.14 0.93
CA LEU A 274 16.17 7.34 -0.18
C LEU A 274 16.88 7.44 -1.53
N ARG A 275 17.91 8.29 -1.64
CA ARG A 275 18.71 8.40 -2.88
C ARG A 275 19.39 7.08 -3.27
N THR A 276 19.81 6.30 -2.29
CA THR A 276 20.44 4.99 -2.55
C THR A 276 19.39 3.97 -3.03
N LEU A 277 18.20 3.96 -2.41
CA LEU A 277 17.11 3.09 -2.81
C LEU A 277 16.63 3.35 -4.24
N GLU A 278 16.50 4.61 -4.66
CA GLU A 278 16.16 4.97 -6.05
C GLU A 278 17.13 4.33 -7.05
N ARG A 279 18.44 4.44 -6.79
CA ARG A 279 19.48 3.83 -7.65
C ARG A 279 19.43 2.30 -7.63
N LEU A 280 19.20 1.70 -6.47
CA LEU A 280 19.11 0.25 -6.34
C LEU A 280 17.87 -0.30 -7.01
N VAL A 281 16.72 0.39 -6.93
CA VAL A 281 15.51 0.02 -7.66
C VAL A 281 15.77 0.02 -9.16
N ASP A 282 16.38 1.08 -9.70
CA ASP A 282 16.69 1.13 -11.13
C ASP A 282 17.64 0.01 -11.59
N ALA A 283 18.62 -0.35 -10.75
CA ALA A 283 19.61 -1.36 -11.06
C ALA A 283 19.08 -2.79 -10.87
N HIS A 284 18.23 -3.03 -9.90
CA HIS A 284 17.89 -4.38 -9.43
C HIS A 284 16.39 -4.69 -9.44
N ALA A 285 15.52 -3.78 -9.94
CA ALA A 285 14.10 -4.09 -10.03
C ALA A 285 13.89 -5.43 -10.76
N PRO A 286 13.08 -6.35 -10.18
CA PRO A 286 12.86 -7.66 -10.77
C PRO A 286 12.43 -7.57 -12.23
N GLN A 287 12.96 -8.45 -13.06
CA GLN A 287 12.64 -8.53 -14.49
C GLN A 287 11.74 -9.72 -14.75
N GLY A 288 10.82 -9.57 -15.71
CA GLY A 288 9.93 -10.67 -16.09
C GLY A 288 10.60 -11.69 -16.96
N VAL A 289 10.01 -12.86 -16.98
CA VAL A 289 10.44 -13.99 -17.82
C VAL A 289 9.20 -14.49 -18.55
N GLY A 290 9.07 -14.17 -19.82
CA GLY A 290 7.95 -14.65 -20.65
C GLY A 290 7.33 -13.58 -21.54
N SER A 291 6.45 -14.00 -22.42
CA SER A 291 5.77 -13.13 -23.40
C SER A 291 4.58 -12.35 -22.85
N PHE A 292 3.99 -12.79 -21.74
CA PHE A 292 2.84 -12.15 -21.09
C PHE A 292 3.21 -11.81 -19.65
N ASP A 293 3.34 -10.50 -19.40
CA ASP A 293 3.71 -9.99 -18.10
C ASP A 293 3.05 -8.63 -17.80
N PRO A 294 1.83 -8.65 -17.26
CA PRO A 294 1.09 -7.42 -16.98
C PRO A 294 1.78 -6.51 -15.96
N TRP A 295 2.64 -7.06 -15.08
CA TRP A 295 3.39 -6.27 -14.14
C TRP A 295 4.53 -5.49 -14.82
N LEU A 296 5.25 -6.12 -15.76
CA LEU A 296 6.26 -5.40 -16.55
C LEU A 296 5.65 -4.34 -17.46
N GLU A 297 4.50 -4.63 -18.06
CA GLU A 297 3.75 -3.64 -18.83
C GLU A 297 3.33 -2.43 -17.99
N ALA A 298 3.14 -2.64 -16.68
CA ALA A 298 2.80 -1.59 -15.71
C ALA A 298 4.02 -0.81 -15.19
N ARG A 299 5.25 -1.12 -15.66
CA ARG A 299 6.46 -0.42 -15.20
C ARG A 299 6.33 1.09 -15.42
N PRO A 300 6.44 1.91 -14.37
CA PRO A 300 6.26 3.35 -14.49
C PRO A 300 7.44 3.99 -15.24
N ARG A 301 7.14 4.99 -16.07
CA ARG A 301 8.15 5.88 -16.65
C ARG A 301 8.59 6.97 -15.67
N ALA A 302 7.70 7.33 -14.75
CA ALA A 302 7.97 8.25 -13.66
C ALA A 302 7.34 7.71 -12.37
N ALA A 303 8.06 7.81 -11.27
CA ALA A 303 7.60 7.32 -9.97
C ALA A 303 8.15 8.19 -8.83
N ARG A 304 7.59 7.97 -7.66
CA ARG A 304 8.15 8.46 -6.40
C ARG A 304 8.26 7.30 -5.42
N LEU A 305 9.17 7.42 -4.46
CA LEU A 305 9.16 6.54 -3.31
C LEU A 305 8.14 7.04 -2.30
N GLN A 306 7.23 6.18 -1.90
CA GLN A 306 6.38 6.38 -0.73
C GLN A 306 6.94 5.51 0.38
N ALA A 307 7.48 6.12 1.43
CA ALA A 307 8.31 5.43 2.39
C ALA A 307 7.85 5.67 3.84
N TRP A 308 8.06 4.64 4.67
CA TRP A 308 7.79 4.70 6.12
C TRP A 308 8.77 3.82 6.89
N GLY A 309 9.05 4.22 8.14
CA GLY A 309 9.74 3.37 9.10
C GLY A 309 8.76 2.40 9.76
N LEU A 310 9.19 1.16 10.01
CA LEU A 310 8.42 0.15 10.72
C LEU A 310 9.21 -0.33 11.93
N ILE A 311 8.64 -0.16 13.11
CA ILE A 311 9.22 -0.57 14.39
C ILE A 311 8.36 -1.69 14.95
N GLN A 312 8.90 -2.89 15.01
CA GLN A 312 8.21 -4.09 15.47
C GLN A 312 8.84 -4.63 16.74
N ARG A 313 8.00 -4.96 17.71
CA ARG A 313 8.37 -5.61 18.95
C ARG A 313 8.17 -7.12 18.81
N GLN A 314 8.45 -7.84 19.88
CA GLN A 314 8.44 -9.29 20.00
C GLN A 314 7.27 -10.01 19.29
N THR A 315 6.04 -9.54 19.51
CA THR A 315 4.81 -10.17 18.99
C THR A 315 4.19 -9.44 17.81
N ASP A 316 4.79 -8.31 17.39
CA ASP A 316 4.25 -7.50 16.32
C ASP A 316 4.49 -8.15 14.96
N TYR A 317 3.51 -8.06 14.08
CA TYR A 317 3.60 -8.61 12.72
C TYR A 317 2.66 -7.90 11.75
N GLU A 318 2.78 -8.24 10.48
CA GLU A 318 1.81 -7.85 9.47
C GLU A 318 1.16 -9.09 8.87
N GLU A 319 -0.16 -9.08 8.75
CA GLU A 319 -0.93 -10.13 8.11
C GLU A 319 -0.79 -10.10 6.58
N TRP A 320 -1.33 -11.12 5.92
CA TRP A 320 -1.34 -11.21 4.47
C TRP A 320 -1.97 -9.97 3.82
N HIS A 321 -1.18 -9.23 3.06
CA HIS A 321 -1.60 -8.02 2.36
C HIS A 321 -0.81 -7.79 1.08
N ILE A 322 -1.26 -6.85 0.26
CA ILE A 322 -0.56 -6.32 -0.91
C ILE A 322 -0.46 -4.80 -0.79
N HIS A 323 0.50 -4.21 -1.48
CA HIS A 323 0.63 -2.76 -1.58
C HIS A 323 -0.04 -2.25 -2.86
N ARG A 324 -1.27 -1.76 -2.72
CA ARG A 324 -2.16 -1.49 -3.86
C ARG A 324 -1.74 -0.30 -4.73
N ASP A 325 -0.98 0.63 -4.17
CA ASP A 325 -0.57 1.86 -4.84
C ASP A 325 0.80 1.74 -5.52
N GLY A 326 1.64 0.83 -5.05
CA GLY A 326 2.96 0.56 -5.58
C GLY A 326 2.96 -0.30 -6.84
N TRP A 327 3.93 -0.11 -7.69
CA TRP A 327 4.33 -1.05 -8.74
C TRP A 327 5.30 -2.10 -8.19
N LEU A 328 6.28 -1.65 -7.42
CA LEU A 328 7.29 -2.45 -6.72
C LEU A 328 7.29 -2.04 -5.25
N SER A 329 7.43 -2.99 -4.35
CA SER A 329 7.61 -2.74 -2.91
C SER A 329 8.99 -3.18 -2.47
N GLY A 330 9.54 -2.46 -1.52
CA GLY A 330 10.83 -2.77 -0.94
C GLY A 330 10.82 -2.68 0.58
N VAL A 331 11.64 -3.52 1.21
CA VAL A 331 11.93 -3.42 2.63
C VAL A 331 13.43 -3.50 2.86
N TYR A 332 13.98 -2.46 3.48
CA TYR A 332 15.36 -2.42 3.93
C TYR A 332 15.41 -2.74 5.43
N TYR A 333 16.25 -3.68 5.81
CA TYR A 333 16.40 -4.12 7.19
C TYR A 333 17.50 -3.33 7.89
N VAL A 334 17.09 -2.42 8.77
CA VAL A 334 17.97 -1.50 9.51
C VAL A 334 18.52 -2.16 10.77
N GLN A 335 17.66 -2.89 11.50
CA GLN A 335 18.02 -3.65 12.69
C GLN A 335 17.21 -4.94 12.73
N VAL A 336 17.89 -6.05 12.94
CA VAL A 336 17.28 -7.37 13.03
C VAL A 336 17.79 -8.05 14.31
N PRO A 337 16.91 -8.63 15.15
CA PRO A 337 17.35 -9.39 16.32
C PRO A 337 18.24 -10.59 15.95
N ASP A 338 19.26 -10.87 16.72
CA ASP A 338 20.19 -11.99 16.48
C ASP A 338 19.49 -13.35 16.41
N SER A 339 18.41 -13.52 17.17
CA SER A 339 17.59 -14.73 17.17
C SER A 339 16.93 -15.06 15.82
N VAL A 340 16.76 -14.05 14.95
CA VAL A 340 16.21 -14.22 13.61
C VAL A 340 17.22 -14.86 12.65
N SER A 341 18.51 -14.69 12.92
CA SER A 341 19.60 -15.26 12.14
C SER A 341 19.80 -16.76 12.39
N ALA A 342 19.34 -17.28 13.55
CA ALA A 342 19.47 -18.68 13.90
C ALA A 342 18.55 -19.57 13.05
N GLU A 343 18.97 -20.79 12.77
CA GLU A 343 18.16 -21.82 12.14
C GLU A 343 16.98 -22.19 13.04
N GLY A 344 15.79 -21.73 12.71
CA GLY A 344 14.58 -21.99 13.51
C GLY A 344 13.32 -21.58 12.74
N GLU A 345 12.20 -22.07 13.15
CA GLU A 345 10.79 -22.00 12.73
C GLU A 345 10.29 -20.80 11.85
N GLY A 346 11.19 -20.06 11.16
CA GLY A 346 10.84 -18.92 10.33
C GLY A 346 10.52 -17.64 11.09
N ARG A 347 10.85 -17.55 12.38
CA ARG A 347 10.65 -16.35 13.19
C ARG A 347 11.32 -15.12 12.53
N GLY A 348 10.61 -14.01 12.53
CA GLY A 348 11.08 -12.77 11.94
C GLY A 348 11.12 -12.76 10.40
N CYS A 349 10.86 -13.87 9.71
CA CYS A 349 10.86 -13.93 8.26
C CYS A 349 9.69 -13.13 7.65
N ILE A 350 9.89 -12.70 6.40
CA ILE A 350 8.81 -12.29 5.51
C ILE A 350 8.43 -13.48 4.62
N GLU A 351 7.16 -13.70 4.43
CA GLU A 351 6.63 -14.75 3.55
C GLU A 351 5.84 -14.10 2.42
N TYR A 352 6.10 -14.56 1.20
CA TYR A 352 5.31 -14.30 0.02
C TYR A 352 4.49 -15.54 -0.33
N GLY A 353 3.23 -15.37 -0.70
CA GLY A 353 2.37 -16.52 -1.00
C GLY A 353 1.15 -16.15 -1.82
N PRO A 354 0.28 -17.14 -2.10
CA PRO A 354 -0.91 -16.89 -2.89
C PRO A 354 -1.91 -16.02 -2.14
N PRO A 355 -2.73 -15.23 -2.87
CA PRO A 355 -3.89 -14.55 -2.29
C PRO A 355 -4.79 -15.53 -1.52
N THR A 356 -5.43 -15.06 -0.44
CA THR A 356 -6.29 -15.89 0.42
C THR A 356 -7.32 -16.69 -0.40
N ALA A 357 -7.93 -16.08 -1.41
CA ALA A 357 -8.90 -16.75 -2.25
C ALA A 357 -8.35 -17.95 -3.04
N VAL A 358 -7.10 -17.84 -3.48
CA VAL A 358 -6.42 -18.94 -4.19
C VAL A 358 -5.95 -20.00 -3.20
N ARG A 359 -5.40 -19.58 -2.06
CA ARG A 359 -4.94 -20.50 -1.01
C ARG A 359 -6.08 -21.36 -0.45
N GLU A 360 -7.29 -20.81 -0.34
CA GLU A 360 -8.47 -21.55 0.12
C GLU A 360 -9.02 -22.51 -0.94
N ALA A 361 -9.05 -22.10 -2.20
CA ALA A 361 -9.60 -22.89 -3.28
C ALA A 361 -8.61 -23.91 -3.88
N LEU A 362 -7.33 -23.54 -3.94
CA LEU A 362 -6.26 -24.27 -4.61
C LEU A 362 -4.98 -24.24 -3.74
N PRO A 363 -4.96 -24.92 -2.59
CA PRO A 363 -3.91 -24.78 -1.58
C PRO A 363 -2.50 -25.18 -2.07
N ASP A 364 -2.41 -26.06 -3.07
CA ASP A 364 -1.17 -26.60 -3.61
C ASP A 364 -0.70 -25.87 -4.89
N LEU A 365 -1.46 -24.87 -5.34
CA LEU A 365 -1.12 -24.17 -6.59
C LEU A 365 0.19 -23.39 -6.49
N ILE A 366 0.43 -22.70 -5.37
CA ILE A 366 1.59 -21.84 -5.16
C ILE A 366 2.19 -22.11 -3.79
N GLU A 367 3.45 -22.46 -3.77
CA GLU A 367 4.22 -22.62 -2.54
C GLU A 367 4.58 -21.26 -1.94
N VAL A 368 4.59 -21.20 -0.60
CA VAL A 368 4.99 -19.98 0.12
C VAL A 368 6.51 -19.84 0.05
N LEU A 369 6.96 -18.69 -0.47
CA LEU A 369 8.38 -18.30 -0.45
C LEU A 369 8.71 -17.58 0.85
N ARG A 370 9.67 -18.09 1.59
CA ARG A 370 10.14 -17.50 2.84
C ARG A 370 11.50 -16.82 2.66
N CYS A 371 11.59 -15.53 3.02
CA CYS A 371 12.82 -14.76 3.00
C CYS A 371 13.21 -14.39 4.44
N ARG A 372 14.45 -14.67 4.81
CA ARG A 372 15.00 -14.32 6.14
C ARG A 372 15.60 -12.93 6.10
N PRO A 373 15.18 -12.01 6.98
CA PRO A 373 15.76 -10.69 7.04
C PRO A 373 17.21 -10.74 7.54
N ARG A 374 18.05 -9.89 6.96
CA ARG A 374 19.44 -9.65 7.39
C ARG A 374 19.69 -8.15 7.40
N GLU A 375 20.38 -7.66 8.42
CA GLU A 375 20.74 -6.23 8.47
C GLU A 375 21.54 -5.81 7.23
N GLY A 376 21.28 -4.61 6.75
CA GLY A 376 21.94 -4.08 5.57
C GLY A 376 21.41 -4.63 4.25
N THR A 377 20.39 -5.51 4.27
CA THR A 377 19.79 -6.02 3.04
C THR A 377 18.50 -5.32 2.67
N LEU A 378 18.30 -5.14 1.37
CA LEU A 378 17.09 -4.67 0.72
C LEU A 378 16.42 -5.83 0.02
N LEU A 379 15.16 -6.08 0.32
CA LEU A 379 14.32 -7.05 -0.37
C LEU A 379 13.33 -6.30 -1.26
N LEU A 380 13.31 -6.64 -2.55
CA LEU A 380 12.42 -6.05 -3.56
C LEU A 380 11.47 -7.12 -4.09
N ALA A 381 10.20 -6.79 -4.26
CA ALA A 381 9.20 -7.67 -4.85
C ALA A 381 8.08 -6.87 -5.55
N PRO A 382 7.40 -7.42 -6.57
CA PRO A 382 6.19 -6.83 -7.12
C PRO A 382 5.16 -6.52 -6.04
N SER A 383 4.59 -5.32 -6.05
CA SER A 383 3.65 -4.86 -5.00
C SER A 383 2.36 -5.67 -4.92
N HIS A 384 2.00 -6.40 -5.96
CA HIS A 384 0.83 -7.28 -5.98
C HIS A 384 1.08 -8.66 -5.37
N TYR A 385 2.33 -8.98 -4.99
CA TYR A 385 2.61 -10.24 -4.29
C TYR A 385 2.10 -10.16 -2.85
N PRO A 386 1.14 -11.02 -2.46
CA PRO A 386 0.72 -11.07 -1.08
C PRO A 386 1.87 -11.50 -0.18
N HIS A 387 2.04 -10.79 0.91
CA HIS A 387 3.09 -11.09 1.87
C HIS A 387 2.62 -10.82 3.31
N ARG A 388 3.31 -11.46 4.23
CA ARG A 388 3.16 -11.26 5.68
C ARG A 388 4.50 -11.29 6.38
N THR A 389 4.56 -10.83 7.63
CA THR A 389 5.73 -11.02 8.48
C THR A 389 5.42 -11.96 9.64
N ILE A 390 6.41 -12.76 10.02
CA ILE A 390 6.33 -13.63 11.19
C ILE A 390 6.89 -12.87 12.39
N PRO A 391 6.25 -12.91 13.58
CA PRO A 391 6.79 -12.30 14.79
C PRO A 391 8.21 -12.81 15.11
N THR A 392 9.07 -11.92 15.60
CA THR A 392 10.44 -12.30 15.96
C THR A 392 10.51 -13.15 17.22
N MET A 393 9.55 -12.97 18.12
CA MET A 393 9.53 -13.54 19.48
C MET A 393 10.78 -13.17 20.30
N ASP A 394 11.46 -12.09 19.94
CA ASP A 394 12.67 -11.57 20.58
C ASP A 394 12.39 -10.21 21.23
N PRO A 395 12.91 -9.92 22.44
CA PRO A 395 12.72 -8.64 23.09
C PRO A 395 13.39 -7.47 22.36
N THR A 396 14.38 -7.74 21.51
CA THR A 396 15.03 -6.74 20.65
C THR A 396 14.07 -6.32 19.53
N ARG A 397 14.01 -5.02 19.28
CA ARG A 397 13.15 -4.48 18.22
C ARG A 397 13.71 -4.82 16.84
N ARG A 398 12.83 -5.19 15.92
CA ARG A 398 13.13 -5.14 14.49
C ARG A 398 12.78 -3.75 13.97
N ILE A 399 13.72 -3.12 13.26
CA ILE A 399 13.51 -1.83 12.60
C ILE A 399 13.73 -2.03 11.11
N SER A 400 12.72 -1.70 10.33
CA SER A 400 12.76 -1.79 8.87
C SER A 400 12.37 -0.44 8.27
N PHE A 401 12.87 -0.19 7.08
CA PHE A 401 12.50 0.94 6.25
C PHE A 401 11.77 0.38 5.03
N ALA A 402 10.44 0.51 5.01
CA ALA A 402 9.61 0.02 3.93
C ALA A 402 9.27 1.14 2.96
N PHE A 403 9.07 0.79 1.70
CA PHE A 403 8.67 1.75 0.68
C PHE A 403 7.94 1.08 -0.48
N ASP A 404 7.17 1.90 -1.19
CA ASP A 404 6.57 1.57 -2.48
C ASP A 404 7.11 2.48 -3.57
N VAL A 405 7.31 1.92 -4.75
CA VAL A 405 7.54 2.66 -6.00
C VAL A 405 6.17 2.99 -6.58
N VAL A 406 5.71 4.20 -6.32
CA VAL A 406 4.36 4.64 -6.72
C VAL A 406 4.44 5.37 -8.07
N PRO A 407 3.72 4.89 -9.11
CA PRO A 407 3.64 5.58 -10.38
C PRO A 407 3.11 7.01 -10.21
N VAL A 408 3.73 7.97 -10.89
CA VAL A 408 3.23 9.34 -11.01
C VAL A 408 2.93 9.62 -12.47
N GLU A 409 1.89 10.43 -12.72
CA GLU A 409 1.63 10.90 -14.08
C GLU A 409 2.84 11.72 -14.56
N ALA A 410 3.38 11.36 -15.71
CA ALA A 410 4.38 12.19 -16.33
C ALA A 410 3.75 13.53 -16.67
N PRO A 411 4.36 14.69 -16.31
CA PRO A 411 3.87 15.95 -16.80
C PRO A 411 3.73 15.86 -18.32
N ALA A 412 2.59 16.33 -18.84
CA ALA A 412 2.37 16.39 -20.28
C ALA A 412 3.61 17.06 -20.91
N ALA A 413 4.15 16.42 -21.95
CA ALA A 413 5.26 17.02 -22.68
C ALA A 413 4.80 18.40 -23.17
N ALA A 414 5.49 19.44 -22.71
CA ALA A 414 5.22 20.82 -23.08
C ALA A 414 5.52 21.04 -24.57
#